data_bbddc40f5b68f5c4ea952b893bd3ee15
#
_entry.id   bbddc40f5b68f5c4ea952b893bd3ee15
#
_cell.length_a   1.000
_cell.length_b   1.000
_cell.length_c   1.000
_cell.angle_alpha   90.00
_cell.angle_beta   90.00
_cell.angle_gamma   90.00
#
_symmetry.space_group_name_H-M   'P 1'
#
loop_
_entity.id
_entity.type
_entity.pdbx_description
1 polymer ?
#
loop_
_entity_poly.entity_id
_entity_poly.type
_entity_poly.pdbx_seq_one_letter_code
_entity_poly.pdbx_strand_id
1 'polypeptide(L)'
;KVKKGQFLKFNFSIYNKIIEIFFPEISIGTNTIVKGNMNSDNQEFKLNFNSPQIIASANTFDNISVSVDNKNPLYNAYIELDSIKTKYYTIRDFSLINVTMKDTLYFRSEFKGGKNAEDYYNLNLYHTINKDNNNVVGISKSEVKFKDYLWYLNENETPDNQIVFDKSFKNFNIDNIILSHENQSISLAGIFKDTSFKDLKLSFKDVDLNQITPTNDKLILEGNINGEVSFKQNKNVYQPTASIVIDNLNVNKTDLGILNFDIEGDENLEKFTINSNLENKYLESFNADGSFQVINKETILD
;
A
#
# COMPACT_ATOMS: atom_id res chain seq x y z
N LYS A 1 1.98 16.64 -33.02
CA LYS A 1 2.94 16.14 -34.04
C LYS A 1 4.34 16.52 -33.59
N VAL A 2 5.25 15.55 -33.46
CA VAL A 2 6.68 15.81 -33.20
C VAL A 2 7.30 16.36 -34.45
N LYS A 3 8.09 17.47 -34.33
CA LYS A 3 8.82 18.03 -35.47
C LYS A 3 9.94 17.06 -35.89
N LYS A 4 10.10 16.82 -37.19
CA LYS A 4 11.16 16.00 -37.73
C LYS A 4 12.53 16.69 -37.65
N GLY A 5 13.61 15.91 -37.75
CA GLY A 5 14.99 16.43 -37.78
C GLY A 5 15.51 16.88 -36.42
N GLN A 6 14.88 16.49 -35.34
CA GLN A 6 15.34 16.81 -33.98
C GLN A 6 16.01 15.60 -33.34
N PHE A 7 17.19 15.80 -32.81
CA PHE A 7 17.89 14.79 -32.03
C PHE A 7 18.57 15.43 -30.81
N LEU A 8 18.64 14.66 -29.74
CA LEU A 8 19.36 15.04 -28.53
C LEU A 8 20.08 13.81 -27.99
N LYS A 9 21.35 13.95 -27.69
CA LYS A 9 22.12 12.94 -26.98
C LYS A 9 22.88 13.61 -25.85
N PHE A 10 22.75 13.05 -24.64
CA PHE A 10 23.43 13.61 -23.49
C PHE A 10 23.95 12.50 -22.55
N ASN A 11 24.96 12.88 -21.77
CA ASN A 11 25.55 12.07 -20.73
C ASN A 11 26.01 13.02 -19.62
N PHE A 12 25.29 12.99 -18.48
CA PHE A 12 25.58 13.87 -17.35
C PHE A 12 26.02 13.05 -16.15
N SER A 13 27.06 13.53 -15.46
CA SER A 13 27.32 13.15 -14.07
C SER A 13 26.66 14.19 -13.16
N ILE A 14 25.81 13.75 -12.25
CA ILE A 14 25.08 14.65 -11.37
C ILE A 14 25.95 14.96 -10.16
N TYR A 15 26.09 16.25 -9.85
CA TYR A 15 26.82 16.74 -8.70
C TYR A 15 25.87 17.06 -7.55
N ASN A 16 26.00 16.35 -6.43
CA ASN A 16 25.06 16.39 -5.30
C ASN A 16 24.81 17.82 -4.80
N LYS A 17 25.84 18.67 -4.66
CA LYS A 17 25.68 20.05 -4.17
C LYS A 17 24.75 20.91 -5.02
N ILE A 18 24.61 20.61 -6.31
CA ILE A 18 23.66 21.32 -7.18
C ILE A 18 22.23 20.88 -6.83
N ILE A 19 22.03 19.59 -6.57
CA ILE A 19 20.72 19.06 -6.18
C ILE A 19 20.27 19.65 -4.84
N GLU A 20 21.15 19.70 -3.84
CA GLU A 20 20.88 20.25 -2.52
C GLU A 20 20.46 21.74 -2.53
N ILE A 21 20.89 22.51 -3.54
CA ILE A 21 20.46 23.92 -3.68
C ILE A 21 18.97 24.01 -4.02
N PHE A 22 18.46 23.10 -4.89
CA PHE A 22 17.08 23.13 -5.35
C PHE A 22 16.16 22.24 -4.51
N PHE A 23 16.71 21.18 -3.92
CA PHE A 23 16.00 20.15 -3.19
C PHE A 23 16.81 19.76 -1.95
N PRO A 24 16.80 20.59 -0.89
CA PRO A 24 17.65 20.40 0.28
C PRO A 24 17.38 19.10 1.05
N GLU A 25 16.19 18.52 0.85
CA GLU A 25 15.81 17.23 1.42
C GLU A 25 16.29 16.01 0.63
N ILE A 26 16.93 16.23 -0.54
CA ILE A 26 17.44 15.17 -1.42
C ILE A 26 18.96 15.19 -1.46
N SER A 27 19.58 14.05 -1.15
CA SER A 27 20.99 13.81 -1.34
C SER A 27 21.21 12.68 -2.34
N ILE A 28 22.13 12.88 -3.28
CA ILE A 28 22.42 11.91 -4.34
C ILE A 28 23.87 11.45 -4.22
N GLY A 29 24.08 10.14 -4.31
CA GLY A 29 25.40 9.52 -4.24
C GLY A 29 26.36 9.97 -5.35
N THR A 30 27.65 9.97 -5.05
CA THR A 30 28.68 10.22 -6.05
C THR A 30 28.59 9.18 -7.17
N ASN A 31 28.97 9.58 -8.40
CA ASN A 31 28.84 8.75 -9.61
C ASN A 31 27.39 8.50 -10.07
N THR A 32 26.45 9.33 -9.68
CA THR A 32 25.13 9.34 -10.31
C THR A 32 25.22 9.85 -11.74
N ILE A 33 24.70 9.06 -12.68
CA ILE A 33 24.84 9.32 -14.12
C ILE A 33 23.46 9.26 -14.78
N VAL A 34 23.20 10.22 -15.67
CA VAL A 34 22.02 10.22 -16.55
C VAL A 34 22.51 10.24 -18.00
N LYS A 35 22.09 9.28 -18.79
CA LYS A 35 22.34 9.21 -20.23
C LYS A 35 21.03 9.17 -20.98
N GLY A 36 20.93 9.90 -22.07
CA GLY A 36 19.73 9.87 -22.89
C GLY A 36 20.02 10.05 -24.36
N ASN A 37 19.11 9.52 -25.16
CA ASN A 37 19.07 9.67 -26.60
C ASN A 37 17.62 9.88 -27.05
N MET A 38 17.38 10.89 -27.84
CA MET A 38 16.10 11.17 -28.47
C MET A 38 16.33 11.42 -29.96
N ASN A 39 15.55 10.77 -30.82
CA ASN A 39 15.53 10.97 -32.24
C ASN A 39 14.10 11.06 -32.75
N SER A 40 13.67 12.23 -33.21
CA SER A 40 12.33 12.49 -33.67
C SER A 40 11.95 11.77 -34.96
N ASP A 41 12.93 11.51 -35.84
CA ASP A 41 12.68 10.87 -37.13
C ASP A 41 12.32 9.39 -36.95
N ASN A 42 12.99 8.73 -36.03
CA ASN A 42 12.74 7.34 -35.66
C ASN A 42 11.71 7.21 -34.51
N GLN A 43 11.24 8.34 -33.97
CA GLN A 43 10.40 8.35 -32.76
C GLN A 43 11.02 7.51 -31.63
N GLU A 44 12.33 7.64 -31.45
CA GLU A 44 13.10 6.91 -30.46
C GLU A 44 13.37 7.79 -29.25
N PHE A 45 13.15 7.25 -28.07
CA PHE A 45 13.52 7.83 -26.79
C PHE A 45 14.14 6.78 -25.88
N LYS A 46 15.37 7.04 -25.42
CA LYS A 46 16.09 6.22 -24.45
C LYS A 46 16.60 7.08 -23.32
N LEU A 47 16.43 6.62 -22.10
CA LEU A 47 16.99 7.23 -20.90
C LEU A 47 17.54 6.13 -20.00
N ASN A 48 18.75 6.32 -19.50
CA ASN A 48 19.33 5.49 -18.45
C ASN A 48 19.76 6.40 -17.30
N PHE A 49 19.31 6.07 -16.11
CA PHE A 49 19.69 6.70 -14.87
C PHE A 49 20.28 5.65 -13.95
N ASN A 50 21.47 5.93 -13.38
CA ASN A 50 22.10 5.06 -12.39
C ASN A 50 22.59 5.91 -11.23
N SER A 51 22.25 5.52 -10.02
CA SER A 51 22.73 6.16 -8.81
C SER A 51 23.09 5.10 -7.75
N PRO A 52 24.26 5.18 -7.13
CA PRO A 52 24.60 4.25 -6.04
C PRO A 52 23.73 4.46 -4.83
N GLN A 53 23.24 5.68 -4.59
CA GLN A 53 22.34 5.97 -3.49
C GLN A 53 21.57 7.26 -3.72
N ILE A 54 20.32 7.29 -3.29
CA ILE A 54 19.54 8.52 -3.10
C ILE A 54 18.99 8.51 -1.69
N ILE A 55 19.12 9.62 -0.97
CA ILE A 55 18.45 9.86 0.29
C ILE A 55 17.43 10.96 0.05
N ALA A 56 16.16 10.67 0.34
CA ALA A 56 15.07 11.62 0.19
C ALA A 56 14.28 11.67 1.50
N SER A 57 14.29 12.79 2.16
CA SER A 57 13.75 12.94 3.53
C SER A 57 14.42 11.92 4.48
N ALA A 58 13.65 11.01 5.07
CA ALA A 58 14.17 9.98 5.96
C ALA A 58 14.34 8.60 5.28
N ASN A 59 14.19 8.51 3.94
CA ASN A 59 14.24 7.27 3.20
C ASN A 59 15.54 7.16 2.40
N THR A 60 16.14 5.97 2.39
CA THR A 60 17.36 5.68 1.64
C THR A 60 17.04 4.66 0.54
N PHE A 61 17.49 4.96 -0.68
CA PHE A 61 17.36 4.11 -1.86
C PHE A 61 18.77 3.75 -2.30
N ASP A 62 19.08 2.46 -2.36
CA ASP A 62 20.42 1.96 -2.70
C ASP A 62 20.44 1.33 -4.10
N ASN A 63 21.50 1.62 -4.87
CA ASN A 63 21.80 1.06 -6.19
C ASN A 63 20.63 1.14 -7.17
N ILE A 64 20.19 2.37 -7.45
CA ILE A 64 19.05 2.63 -8.33
C ILE A 64 19.50 2.57 -9.80
N SER A 65 18.81 1.80 -10.60
CA SER A 65 18.92 1.76 -12.06
C SER A 65 17.54 1.98 -12.69
N VAL A 66 17.45 2.94 -13.59
CA VAL A 66 16.25 3.22 -14.38
C VAL A 66 16.60 3.18 -15.86
N SER A 67 15.91 2.36 -16.62
CA SER A 67 16.00 2.28 -18.08
C SER A 67 14.65 2.60 -18.69
N VAL A 68 14.61 3.57 -19.59
CA VAL A 68 13.44 3.88 -20.42
C VAL A 68 13.83 3.70 -21.88
N ASP A 69 13.09 2.89 -22.61
CA ASP A 69 13.30 2.64 -24.03
C ASP A 69 11.97 2.33 -24.71
N ASN A 70 11.43 3.29 -25.46
CA ASN A 70 10.16 3.14 -26.14
C ASN A 70 10.23 2.23 -27.40
N LYS A 71 11.37 1.66 -27.71
CA LYS A 71 11.56 0.66 -28.78
C LYS A 71 11.89 -0.73 -28.24
N ASN A 72 12.09 -0.87 -26.93
CA ASN A 72 12.33 -2.18 -26.34
C ASN A 72 11.04 -3.01 -26.38
N PRO A 73 11.07 -4.26 -26.89
CA PRO A 73 9.87 -5.09 -26.98
C PRO A 73 9.42 -5.66 -25.61
N LEU A 74 10.26 -5.61 -24.59
CA LEU A 74 9.98 -6.22 -23.28
C LEU A 74 9.45 -5.20 -22.26
N TYR A 75 9.84 -3.92 -22.39
CA TYR A 75 9.42 -2.87 -21.48
C TYR A 75 9.53 -1.48 -22.13
N ASN A 76 8.72 -0.55 -21.67
CA ASN A 76 8.89 0.89 -21.93
C ASN A 76 9.74 1.55 -20.84
N ALA A 77 9.58 1.11 -19.59
CA ALA A 77 10.42 1.49 -18.48
C ALA A 77 10.73 0.28 -17.61
N TYR A 78 11.95 0.21 -17.12
CA TYR A 78 12.45 -0.75 -16.14
C TYR A 78 13.14 -0.01 -15.02
N ILE A 79 12.77 -0.31 -13.79
CA ILE A 79 13.37 0.24 -12.57
C ILE A 79 13.85 -0.90 -11.72
N GLU A 80 15.05 -0.79 -11.21
CA GLU A 80 15.66 -1.77 -10.31
C GLU A 80 16.40 -1.03 -9.20
N LEU A 81 16.35 -1.56 -7.98
CA LEU A 81 17.15 -1.09 -6.86
C LEU A 81 17.33 -2.20 -5.81
N ASP A 82 18.47 -2.16 -5.12
CA ASP A 82 18.81 -3.18 -4.15
C ASP A 82 17.98 -3.05 -2.88
N SER A 83 17.81 -1.83 -2.37
CA SER A 83 16.99 -1.61 -1.19
C SER A 83 16.35 -0.24 -1.11
N ILE A 84 15.19 -0.20 -0.44
CA ILE A 84 14.53 1.00 0.06
C ILE A 84 14.42 0.85 1.57
N LYS A 85 15.09 1.73 2.32
CA LYS A 85 15.02 1.75 3.78
C LYS A 85 14.18 2.92 4.24
N THR A 86 13.08 2.62 4.92
CA THR A 86 12.23 3.60 5.58
C THR A 86 12.34 3.46 7.10
N LYS A 87 11.72 4.36 7.85
CA LYS A 87 11.65 4.26 9.32
C LYS A 87 11.00 2.96 9.82
N TYR A 88 10.03 2.44 9.07
CA TYR A 88 9.16 1.35 9.53
C TYR A 88 9.37 0.03 8.79
N TYR A 89 9.86 0.08 7.55
CA TYR A 89 9.95 -1.10 6.70
C TYR A 89 11.14 -1.02 5.74
N THR A 90 11.75 -2.17 5.44
CA THR A 90 12.82 -2.28 4.44
C THR A 90 12.34 -3.15 3.29
N ILE A 91 12.41 -2.61 2.08
CA ILE A 91 12.20 -3.31 0.83
C ILE A 91 13.56 -3.69 0.26
N ARG A 92 13.67 -4.86 -0.35
CA ARG A 92 14.89 -5.38 -1.00
C ARG A 92 14.56 -5.97 -2.35
N ASP A 93 15.58 -6.03 -3.21
CA ASP A 93 15.48 -6.66 -4.54
C ASP A 93 14.28 -6.12 -5.33
N PHE A 94 14.06 -4.80 -5.29
CA PHE A 94 12.92 -4.18 -5.96
C PHE A 94 13.14 -4.12 -7.45
N SER A 95 12.16 -4.56 -8.21
CA SER A 95 12.07 -4.34 -9.66
C SER A 95 10.67 -3.87 -10.06
N LEU A 96 10.60 -3.05 -11.09
CA LEU A 96 9.37 -2.61 -11.71
C LEU A 96 9.52 -2.56 -13.22
N ILE A 97 8.65 -3.25 -13.92
CA ILE A 97 8.52 -3.21 -15.37
C ILE A 97 7.23 -2.47 -15.73
N ASN A 98 7.34 -1.53 -16.66
CA ASN A 98 6.18 -0.89 -17.27
C ASN A 98 6.11 -1.24 -18.76
N VAL A 99 4.92 -1.63 -19.20
CA VAL A 99 4.60 -1.84 -20.62
C VAL A 99 3.35 -1.04 -20.97
N THR A 100 3.38 -0.35 -22.10
CA THR A 100 2.23 0.37 -22.63
C THR A 100 1.61 -0.43 -23.76
N MET A 101 0.34 -0.81 -23.64
CA MET A 101 -0.41 -1.47 -24.71
C MET A 101 -1.74 -0.76 -24.91
N LYS A 102 -1.98 -0.29 -26.13
CA LYS A 102 -3.13 0.54 -26.45
C LYS A 102 -3.27 1.64 -25.43
N ASP A 103 -4.06 2.28 -24.97
CA ASP A 103 -4.11 3.40 -24.04
C ASP A 103 -4.00 2.99 -22.54
N THR A 104 -3.36 1.85 -22.25
CA THR A 104 -3.20 1.32 -20.88
C THR A 104 -1.74 1.09 -20.55
N LEU A 105 -1.32 1.58 -19.37
CA LEU A 105 -0.02 1.33 -18.76
C LEU A 105 -0.14 0.10 -17.85
N TYR A 106 0.61 -0.95 -18.10
CA TYR A 106 0.72 -2.12 -17.24
C TYR A 106 2.01 -2.05 -16.45
N PHE A 107 1.91 -2.38 -15.16
CA PHE A 107 3.04 -2.39 -14.23
C PHE A 107 3.13 -3.77 -13.59
N ARG A 108 4.31 -4.32 -13.57
CA ARG A 108 4.64 -5.47 -12.75
C ARG A 108 5.77 -5.08 -11.81
N SER A 109 5.59 -5.24 -10.51
CA SER A 109 6.59 -4.96 -9.50
C SER A 109 6.84 -6.20 -8.65
N GLU A 110 8.10 -6.52 -8.45
CA GLU A 110 8.53 -7.61 -7.57
C GLU A 110 9.49 -7.05 -6.54
N PHE A 111 9.33 -7.47 -5.29
CA PHE A 111 10.25 -7.11 -4.22
C PHE A 111 10.11 -8.04 -3.01
N LYS A 112 11.11 -8.01 -2.15
CA LYS A 112 11.08 -8.64 -0.84
C LYS A 112 10.98 -7.60 0.25
N GLY A 113 10.47 -8.00 1.42
CA GLY A 113 10.29 -7.10 2.53
C GLY A 113 10.40 -7.79 3.88
N GLY A 114 10.15 -7.02 4.94
CA GLY A 114 10.24 -7.52 6.29
C GLY A 114 11.66 -7.56 6.85
N LYS A 115 11.78 -8.03 8.09
CA LYS A 115 13.04 -7.97 8.85
C LYS A 115 14.17 -8.75 8.19
N ASN A 116 13.86 -9.93 7.65
CA ASN A 116 14.84 -10.85 7.03
C ASN A 116 14.62 -11.01 5.52
N ALA A 117 13.84 -10.13 4.87
CA ALA A 117 13.41 -10.30 3.49
C ALA A 117 12.60 -11.59 3.25
N GLU A 118 11.81 -12.00 4.23
CA GLU A 118 10.99 -13.21 4.21
C GLU A 118 9.65 -12.97 3.48
N ASP A 119 9.17 -11.73 3.49
CA ASP A 119 7.97 -11.35 2.76
C ASP A 119 8.29 -11.19 1.27
N TYR A 120 7.38 -11.61 0.41
CA TYR A 120 7.53 -11.50 -1.05
C TYR A 120 6.28 -10.87 -1.66
N TYR A 121 6.49 -9.99 -2.60
CA TYR A 121 5.43 -9.26 -3.31
C TYR A 121 5.65 -9.35 -4.81
N ASN A 122 4.61 -9.76 -5.54
CA ASN A 122 4.53 -9.73 -6.99
C ASN A 122 3.23 -9.05 -7.37
N LEU A 123 3.31 -7.75 -7.66
CA LEU A 123 2.15 -6.89 -7.86
C LEU A 123 1.98 -6.60 -9.35
N ASN A 124 0.79 -6.88 -9.87
CA ASN A 124 0.40 -6.60 -11.24
C ASN A 124 -0.69 -5.54 -11.23
N LEU A 125 -0.38 -4.37 -11.75
CA LEU A 125 -1.27 -3.21 -11.76
C LEU A 125 -1.44 -2.70 -13.19
N TYR A 126 -2.52 -1.99 -13.43
CA TYR A 126 -2.68 -1.23 -14.67
C TYR A 126 -3.22 0.16 -14.38
N HIS A 127 -2.88 1.12 -15.24
CA HIS A 127 -3.45 2.45 -15.25
C HIS A 127 -4.05 2.75 -16.60
N THR A 128 -5.28 3.24 -16.62
CA THR A 128 -5.98 3.70 -17.83
C THR A 128 -6.86 4.91 -17.52
N ILE A 129 -7.45 5.49 -18.53
CA ILE A 129 -8.44 6.57 -18.40
C ILE A 129 -9.79 6.02 -18.88
N ASN A 130 -10.81 6.10 -18.03
CA ASN A 130 -12.14 5.63 -18.37
C ASN A 130 -12.90 6.61 -19.28
N LYS A 131 -14.12 6.22 -19.68
CA LYS A 131 -14.98 7.02 -20.57
C LYS A 131 -15.37 8.39 -19.97
N ASP A 132 -15.41 8.49 -18.65
CA ASP A 132 -15.71 9.71 -17.90
C ASP A 132 -14.47 10.59 -17.68
N ASN A 133 -13.35 10.22 -18.33
CA ASN A 133 -12.08 10.93 -18.27
C ASN A 133 -11.42 10.94 -16.88
N ASN A 134 -11.75 9.95 -16.04
CA ASN A 134 -11.12 9.68 -14.75
C ASN A 134 -9.97 8.70 -14.92
N ASN A 135 -8.97 8.84 -14.06
CA ASN A 135 -7.90 7.86 -13.94
C ASN A 135 -8.42 6.60 -13.24
N VAL A 136 -8.01 5.46 -13.73
CA VAL A 136 -8.29 4.15 -13.15
C VAL A 136 -6.98 3.44 -12.89
N VAL A 137 -6.72 3.08 -11.65
CA VAL A 137 -5.65 2.15 -11.27
C VAL A 137 -6.31 0.87 -10.82
N GLY A 138 -6.16 -0.18 -11.62
CA GLY A 138 -6.70 -1.49 -11.32
C GLY A 138 -5.61 -2.47 -10.90
N ILE A 139 -6.02 -3.47 -10.13
CA ILE A 139 -5.17 -4.54 -9.64
C ILE A 139 -5.54 -5.80 -10.41
N SER A 140 -4.61 -6.39 -11.14
CA SER A 140 -4.72 -7.74 -11.68
C SER A 140 -4.31 -8.74 -10.60
N LYS A 141 -4.50 -10.05 -10.85
CA LYS A 141 -4.06 -11.07 -9.89
C LYS A 141 -2.61 -10.86 -9.49
N SER A 142 -2.40 -10.63 -8.19
CA SER A 142 -1.12 -10.32 -7.58
C SER A 142 -0.88 -11.19 -6.37
N GLU A 143 0.38 -11.45 -6.05
CA GLU A 143 0.79 -12.35 -4.96
C GLU A 143 1.47 -11.55 -3.86
N VAL A 144 1.07 -11.82 -2.62
CA VAL A 144 1.68 -11.28 -1.40
C VAL A 144 1.97 -12.46 -0.47
N LYS A 145 3.24 -12.81 -0.31
CA LYS A 145 3.64 -13.81 0.68
C LYS A 145 4.06 -13.10 1.95
N PHE A 146 3.33 -13.35 3.04
CA PHE A 146 3.59 -12.79 4.35
C PHE A 146 3.61 -13.92 5.41
N LYS A 147 4.64 -14.00 6.24
CA LYS A 147 4.83 -15.05 7.25
C LYS A 147 4.63 -16.48 6.69
N ASP A 148 5.17 -16.76 5.51
CA ASP A 148 5.01 -18.02 4.78
C ASP A 148 3.61 -18.32 4.22
N TYR A 149 2.60 -17.48 4.45
CA TYR A 149 1.27 -17.58 3.87
C TYR A 149 1.19 -16.78 2.57
N LEU A 150 0.66 -17.43 1.52
CA LEU A 150 0.50 -16.79 0.21
C LEU A 150 -0.93 -16.23 0.09
N TRP A 151 -1.02 -14.91 0.06
CA TRP A 151 -2.24 -14.17 -0.17
C TRP A 151 -2.30 -13.67 -1.61
N TYR A 152 -3.51 -13.53 -2.15
CA TYR A 152 -3.75 -13.00 -3.48
C TYR A 152 -4.55 -11.70 -3.43
N LEU A 153 -4.03 -10.65 -4.08
CA LEU A 153 -4.86 -9.51 -4.45
C LEU A 153 -5.58 -9.83 -5.76
N ASN A 154 -6.88 -9.61 -5.78
CA ASN A 154 -7.75 -9.89 -6.94
C ASN A 154 -7.54 -11.29 -7.53
N GLU A 155 -7.63 -12.32 -6.70
CA GLU A 155 -7.42 -13.73 -7.10
C GLU A 155 -8.31 -14.16 -8.28
N ASN A 156 -9.55 -13.68 -8.31
CA ASN A 156 -10.56 -14.04 -9.29
C ASN A 156 -10.55 -13.13 -10.54
N GLU A 157 -9.58 -12.21 -10.64
CA GLU A 157 -9.43 -11.26 -11.75
C GLU A 157 -10.72 -10.47 -12.07
N THR A 158 -11.45 -10.07 -11.03
CA THR A 158 -12.66 -9.27 -11.17
C THR A 158 -12.31 -7.80 -11.48
N PRO A 159 -13.13 -7.10 -12.29
CA PRO A 159 -12.83 -5.73 -12.69
C PRO A 159 -12.97 -4.69 -11.58
N ASP A 160 -13.60 -5.05 -10.48
CA ASP A 160 -13.91 -4.13 -9.36
C ASP A 160 -12.71 -3.91 -8.43
N ASN A 161 -11.61 -4.65 -8.58
CA ASN A 161 -10.39 -4.39 -7.81
C ASN A 161 -9.63 -3.19 -8.38
N GLN A 162 -10.19 -2.00 -8.19
CA GLN A 162 -9.66 -0.76 -8.78
C GLN A 162 -9.90 0.47 -7.90
N ILE A 163 -9.09 1.48 -8.15
CA ILE A 163 -9.26 2.83 -7.60
C ILE A 163 -9.49 3.77 -8.78
N VAL A 164 -10.62 4.47 -8.76
CA VAL A 164 -10.99 5.48 -9.75
C VAL A 164 -10.84 6.86 -9.14
N PHE A 165 -10.15 7.79 -9.81
CA PHE A 165 -9.96 9.13 -9.29
C PHE A 165 -9.94 10.20 -10.38
N ASP A 166 -10.30 11.41 -10.01
CA ASP A 166 -10.31 12.55 -10.91
C ASP A 166 -8.88 13.09 -11.20
N LYS A 167 -8.76 13.94 -12.20
CA LYS A 167 -7.47 14.55 -12.59
C LYS A 167 -6.88 15.49 -11.55
N SER A 168 -7.69 15.98 -10.64
CA SER A 168 -7.26 16.88 -9.56
C SER A 168 -6.77 16.13 -8.32
N PHE A 169 -6.88 14.80 -8.30
CA PHE A 169 -6.57 13.94 -7.16
C PHE A 169 -7.33 14.34 -5.88
N LYS A 170 -8.58 14.77 -6.05
CA LYS A 170 -9.44 15.17 -4.93
C LYS A 170 -10.54 14.16 -4.63
N ASN A 171 -11.04 13.48 -5.65
CA ASN A 171 -12.09 12.50 -5.52
C ASN A 171 -11.55 11.12 -5.88
N PHE A 172 -11.71 10.18 -4.95
CA PHE A 172 -11.31 8.79 -5.12
C PHE A 172 -12.49 7.88 -4.83
N ASN A 173 -12.68 6.88 -5.66
CA ASN A 173 -13.55 5.75 -5.39
C ASN A 173 -12.68 4.49 -5.36
N ILE A 174 -12.62 3.84 -4.22
CA ILE A 174 -12.03 2.51 -4.05
C ILE A 174 -13.17 1.52 -4.20
N ASP A 175 -13.19 0.77 -5.31
CA ASP A 175 -14.30 -0.15 -5.54
C ASP A 175 -14.26 -1.27 -4.50
N ASN A 176 -13.70 -2.41 -4.78
CA ASN A 176 -13.64 -3.49 -3.79
C ASN A 176 -12.32 -4.23 -3.90
N ILE A 177 -11.28 -3.68 -3.28
CA ILE A 177 -9.95 -4.31 -3.26
C ILE A 177 -9.98 -5.48 -2.30
N ILE A 178 -9.76 -6.69 -2.81
CA ILE A 178 -9.82 -7.93 -2.03
C ILE A 178 -8.43 -8.58 -1.98
N LEU A 179 -8.00 -8.87 -0.75
CA LEU A 179 -6.87 -9.73 -0.43
C LEU A 179 -7.43 -11.05 0.13
N SER A 180 -7.12 -12.19 -0.50
CA SER A 180 -7.64 -13.50 -0.13
C SER A 180 -6.54 -14.54 0.10
N HIS A 181 -6.83 -15.48 0.99
CA HIS A 181 -6.04 -16.69 1.22
C HIS A 181 -7.00 -17.83 1.58
N GLU A 182 -7.12 -18.84 0.70
CA GLU A 182 -8.10 -19.91 0.86
C GLU A 182 -9.54 -19.39 1.09
N ASN A 183 -10.11 -19.63 2.27
CA ASN A 183 -11.46 -19.15 2.65
C ASN A 183 -11.43 -17.76 3.31
N GLN A 184 -10.25 -17.22 3.57
CA GLN A 184 -10.05 -15.95 4.26
C GLN A 184 -10.10 -14.79 3.29
N SER A 185 -10.64 -13.66 3.71
CA SER A 185 -10.53 -12.44 2.92
C SER A 185 -10.52 -11.18 3.78
N ILE A 186 -9.74 -10.20 3.31
CA ILE A 186 -9.74 -8.82 3.77
C ILE A 186 -10.15 -7.96 2.59
N SER A 187 -11.16 -7.12 2.73
CA SER A 187 -11.61 -6.24 1.66
C SER A 187 -11.66 -4.78 2.10
N LEU A 188 -11.25 -3.89 1.19
CA LEU A 188 -11.27 -2.46 1.37
C LEU A 188 -12.11 -1.82 0.27
N ALA A 189 -13.12 -1.05 0.64
CA ALA A 189 -13.92 -0.24 -0.27
C ALA A 189 -14.17 1.15 0.30
N GLY A 190 -14.49 2.13 -0.55
CA GLY A 190 -14.93 3.42 -0.05
C GLY A 190 -14.70 4.59 -0.98
N ILE A 191 -15.08 5.76 -0.50
CA ILE A 191 -15.08 7.00 -1.25
C ILE A 191 -14.39 8.10 -0.44
N PHE A 192 -13.54 8.86 -1.12
CA PHE A 192 -13.02 10.13 -0.64
C PHE A 192 -13.50 11.24 -1.58
N LYS A 193 -14.02 12.34 -1.01
CA LYS A 193 -14.32 13.54 -1.78
C LYS A 193 -13.67 14.72 -1.09
N ASP A 194 -12.59 15.21 -1.70
CA ASP A 194 -11.81 16.31 -1.17
C ASP A 194 -11.31 16.02 0.28
N THR A 195 -11.20 17.05 1.12
CA THR A 195 -10.87 16.91 2.55
C THR A 195 -12.10 16.75 3.43
N SER A 196 -13.30 16.89 2.86
CA SER A 196 -14.54 17.06 3.60
C SER A 196 -15.41 15.81 3.70
N PHE A 197 -15.21 14.81 2.85
CA PHE A 197 -16.04 13.61 2.86
C PHE A 197 -15.18 12.35 2.70
N LYS A 198 -15.40 11.38 3.59
CA LYS A 198 -14.85 10.03 3.51
C LYS A 198 -15.91 9.02 3.94
N ASP A 199 -15.96 7.92 3.26
CA ASP A 199 -16.74 6.74 3.66
C ASP A 199 -15.91 5.52 3.30
N LEU A 200 -15.23 4.94 4.28
CA LEU A 200 -14.30 3.82 4.12
C LEU A 200 -14.78 2.64 4.93
N LYS A 201 -14.64 1.47 4.35
CA LYS A 201 -14.98 0.20 4.98
C LYS A 201 -13.89 -0.82 4.75
N LEU A 202 -13.38 -1.38 5.84
CA LEU A 202 -12.47 -2.53 5.86
C LEU A 202 -13.24 -3.72 6.48
N SER A 203 -13.32 -4.84 5.77
CA SER A 203 -14.05 -6.02 6.23
C SER A 203 -13.12 -7.23 6.30
N PHE A 204 -13.35 -8.08 7.30
CA PHE A 204 -12.62 -9.31 7.54
C PHE A 204 -13.59 -10.49 7.49
N LYS A 205 -13.18 -11.56 6.83
CA LYS A 205 -13.92 -12.82 6.77
C LYS A 205 -12.96 -13.97 7.05
N ASP A 206 -13.22 -14.67 8.16
CA ASP A 206 -12.49 -15.87 8.60
C ASP A 206 -10.95 -15.70 8.66
N VAL A 207 -10.46 -14.50 8.93
CA VAL A 207 -9.02 -14.18 8.86
C VAL A 207 -8.30 -14.70 10.11
N ASP A 208 -7.34 -15.61 9.93
CA ASP A 208 -6.51 -16.15 11.01
C ASP A 208 -5.56 -15.07 11.55
N LEU A 209 -5.72 -14.75 12.83
CA LEU A 209 -4.89 -13.77 13.54
C LEU A 209 -3.41 -14.08 13.47
N ASN A 210 -3.04 -15.35 13.59
CA ASN A 210 -1.64 -15.75 13.56
C ASN A 210 -0.97 -15.43 12.20
N GLN A 211 -1.73 -15.43 11.11
CA GLN A 211 -1.20 -15.14 9.78
C GLN A 211 -0.95 -13.65 9.53
N ILE A 212 -1.73 -12.76 10.16
CA ILE A 212 -1.66 -11.32 9.90
C ILE A 212 -0.98 -10.52 11.02
N THR A 213 -0.85 -11.06 12.23
CA THR A 213 -0.18 -10.35 13.33
C THR A 213 1.34 -10.47 13.22
N PRO A 214 2.11 -9.43 13.57
CA PRO A 214 3.57 -9.52 13.60
C PRO A 214 4.06 -10.63 14.54
N THR A 215 5.13 -11.32 14.14
CA THR A 215 5.75 -12.33 14.99
C THR A 215 6.30 -11.69 16.27
N ASN A 216 5.79 -12.10 17.41
CA ASN A 216 6.20 -11.60 18.71
C ASN A 216 6.27 -12.77 19.72
N ASP A 217 7.46 -13.09 20.20
CA ASP A 217 7.67 -14.20 21.15
C ASP A 217 6.94 -14.00 22.51
N LYS A 218 6.56 -12.76 22.82
CA LYS A 218 5.86 -12.43 24.09
C LYS A 218 4.35 -12.45 23.96
N LEU A 219 3.82 -12.30 22.76
CA LEU A 219 2.38 -12.24 22.51
C LEU A 219 2.05 -13.04 21.24
N ILE A 220 1.49 -14.22 21.45
CA ILE A 220 0.99 -15.08 20.39
C ILE A 220 -0.54 -14.98 20.40
N LEU A 221 -1.11 -14.55 19.29
CA LEU A 221 -2.54 -14.42 19.07
C LEU A 221 -2.96 -15.42 18.00
N GLU A 222 -3.99 -16.22 18.32
CA GLU A 222 -4.61 -17.16 17.40
C GLU A 222 -6.14 -16.99 17.47
N GLY A 223 -6.83 -17.35 16.41
CA GLY A 223 -8.28 -17.22 16.28
C GLY A 223 -8.66 -16.59 14.95
N ASN A 224 -9.92 -16.64 14.58
CA ASN A 224 -10.43 -16.17 13.30
C ASN A 224 -11.18 -14.85 13.47
N ILE A 225 -10.71 -13.81 12.80
CA ILE A 225 -11.37 -12.49 12.78
C ILE A 225 -12.47 -12.49 11.74
N ASN A 226 -13.65 -12.03 12.17
CA ASN A 226 -14.79 -11.67 11.35
C ASN A 226 -15.27 -10.27 11.74
N GLY A 227 -15.81 -9.51 10.79
CA GLY A 227 -16.38 -8.20 11.07
C GLY A 227 -15.89 -7.08 10.21
N GLU A 228 -16.09 -5.85 10.67
CA GLU A 228 -15.79 -4.66 9.87
C GLU A 228 -15.33 -3.47 10.71
N VAL A 229 -14.52 -2.64 10.06
CA VAL A 229 -14.12 -1.31 10.54
C VAL A 229 -14.59 -0.29 9.52
N SER A 230 -15.32 0.73 9.97
CA SER A 230 -15.83 1.80 9.12
C SER A 230 -15.34 3.15 9.61
N PHE A 231 -15.02 4.01 8.68
CA PHE A 231 -14.66 5.39 8.96
C PHE A 231 -15.44 6.32 8.05
N LYS A 232 -16.37 7.06 8.63
CA LYS A 232 -17.13 8.07 7.92
C LYS A 232 -16.73 9.47 8.37
N GLN A 233 -16.64 10.39 7.42
CA GLN A 233 -16.43 11.80 7.65
C GLN A 233 -17.38 12.62 6.77
N ASN A 234 -18.08 13.58 7.36
CA ASN A 234 -18.82 14.59 6.63
C ASN A 234 -18.45 15.96 7.20
N LYS A 235 -17.65 16.73 6.45
CA LYS A 235 -17.00 17.96 6.91
C LYS A 235 -16.11 17.68 8.13
N ASN A 236 -16.47 18.26 9.28
CA ASN A 236 -15.74 18.10 10.55
C ASN A 236 -16.41 17.10 11.51
N VAL A 237 -17.40 16.36 11.04
CA VAL A 237 -18.08 15.33 11.82
C VAL A 237 -17.54 13.97 11.41
N TYR A 238 -17.05 13.20 12.37
CA TYR A 238 -16.45 11.88 12.17
C TYR A 238 -17.32 10.81 12.81
N GLN A 239 -17.32 9.62 12.25
CA GLN A 239 -18.03 8.45 12.76
C GLN A 239 -17.18 7.20 12.50
N PRO A 240 -16.11 7.00 13.27
CA PRO A 240 -15.37 5.74 13.21
C PRO A 240 -16.10 4.68 14.02
N THR A 241 -16.25 3.50 13.44
CA THR A 241 -16.83 2.34 14.11
C THR A 241 -16.02 1.09 13.80
N ALA A 242 -15.99 0.14 14.74
CA ALA A 242 -15.52 -1.22 14.49
C ALA A 242 -16.47 -2.20 15.17
N SER A 243 -16.79 -3.27 14.48
CA SER A 243 -17.53 -4.41 15.04
C SER A 243 -16.83 -5.68 14.60
N ILE A 244 -16.14 -6.31 15.53
CA ILE A 244 -15.24 -7.44 15.29
C ILE A 244 -15.61 -8.60 16.20
N VAL A 245 -15.67 -9.78 15.63
CA VAL A 245 -15.76 -11.05 16.34
C VAL A 245 -14.47 -11.84 16.10
N ILE A 246 -13.90 -12.35 17.17
CA ILE A 246 -12.77 -13.28 17.10
C ILE A 246 -13.21 -14.62 17.65
N ASP A 247 -13.39 -15.57 16.75
CA ASP A 247 -13.73 -16.94 17.11
C ASP A 247 -12.47 -17.71 17.51
N ASN A 248 -12.60 -18.59 18.53
CA ASN A 248 -11.50 -19.42 19.03
C ASN A 248 -10.26 -18.63 19.43
N LEU A 249 -10.46 -17.48 20.09
CA LEU A 249 -9.35 -16.65 20.54
C LEU A 249 -8.45 -17.39 21.52
N ASN A 250 -7.19 -17.53 21.17
CA ASN A 250 -6.13 -17.99 22.04
C ASN A 250 -5.07 -16.90 22.22
N VAL A 251 -4.68 -16.68 23.47
CA VAL A 251 -3.61 -15.75 23.83
C VAL A 251 -2.55 -16.52 24.60
N ASN A 252 -1.34 -16.62 24.04
CA ASN A 252 -0.23 -17.37 24.64
C ASN A 252 -0.62 -18.80 25.05
N LYS A 253 -1.34 -19.51 24.17
CA LYS A 253 -1.87 -20.88 24.37
C LYS A 253 -3.00 -20.99 25.41
N THR A 254 -3.55 -19.88 25.89
CA THR A 254 -4.71 -19.87 26.76
C THR A 254 -5.96 -19.67 25.90
N ASP A 255 -6.86 -20.65 25.91
CA ASP A 255 -8.16 -20.58 25.24
C ASP A 255 -9.07 -19.58 25.96
N LEU A 256 -9.36 -18.46 25.28
CA LEU A 256 -10.26 -17.42 25.78
C LEU A 256 -11.68 -17.51 25.18
N GLY A 257 -11.89 -18.34 24.15
CA GLY A 257 -13.19 -18.55 23.53
C GLY A 257 -13.52 -17.54 22.45
N ILE A 258 -14.70 -16.91 22.51
CA ILE A 258 -15.19 -15.95 21.53
C ILE A 258 -15.11 -14.53 22.11
N LEU A 259 -14.41 -13.65 21.43
CA LEU A 259 -14.36 -12.23 21.77
C LEU A 259 -15.20 -11.42 20.78
N ASN A 260 -16.23 -10.76 21.27
CA ASN A 260 -16.95 -9.72 20.54
C ASN A 260 -16.39 -8.36 20.98
N PHE A 261 -16.16 -7.47 20.01
CA PHE A 261 -15.48 -6.21 20.26
C PHE A 261 -16.04 -5.10 19.38
N ASP A 262 -16.72 -4.14 20.01
CA ASP A 262 -17.33 -3.00 19.36
C ASP A 262 -16.65 -1.70 19.79
N ILE A 263 -16.31 -0.85 18.84
CA ILE A 263 -15.76 0.49 19.09
C ILE A 263 -16.62 1.51 18.39
N GLU A 264 -16.91 2.60 19.08
CA GLU A 264 -17.52 3.80 18.52
C GLU A 264 -16.69 5.02 18.92
N GLY A 265 -16.26 5.82 17.94
CA GLY A 265 -15.61 7.10 18.19
C GLY A 265 -16.60 8.27 18.14
N ASP A 266 -16.31 9.30 18.90
CA ASP A 266 -17.10 10.54 18.87
C ASP A 266 -16.86 11.37 17.58
N GLU A 267 -17.69 12.36 17.39
CA GLU A 267 -17.68 13.22 16.21
C GLU A 267 -16.37 14.02 16.03
N ASN A 268 -15.53 14.13 17.05
CA ASN A 268 -14.28 14.90 17.03
C ASN A 268 -13.03 14.01 17.00
N LEU A 269 -13.18 12.67 17.09
CA LEU A 269 -12.10 11.69 17.26
C LEU A 269 -11.30 11.87 18.57
N GLU A 270 -11.93 12.43 19.60
CA GLU A 270 -11.30 12.67 20.89
C GLU A 270 -11.60 11.55 21.89
N LYS A 271 -12.80 10.95 21.80
CA LYS A 271 -13.23 9.87 22.67
C LYS A 271 -13.70 8.66 21.89
N PHE A 272 -13.28 7.48 22.34
CA PHE A 272 -13.72 6.20 21.79
C PHE A 272 -14.29 5.34 22.92
N THR A 273 -15.48 4.82 22.71
CA THR A 273 -16.13 3.85 23.59
C THR A 273 -15.83 2.46 23.09
N ILE A 274 -15.50 1.57 24.01
CA ILE A 274 -15.21 0.16 23.73
C ILE A 274 -16.20 -0.66 24.52
N ASN A 275 -16.92 -1.55 23.84
CA ASN A 275 -17.72 -2.59 24.46
C ASN A 275 -17.14 -3.94 24.05
N SER A 276 -16.85 -4.79 24.99
CA SER A 276 -16.32 -6.11 24.72
C SER A 276 -17.06 -7.18 25.54
N ASN A 277 -17.30 -8.30 24.89
CA ASN A 277 -17.90 -9.48 25.50
C ASN A 277 -17.02 -10.68 25.17
N LEU A 278 -16.61 -11.40 26.20
CA LEU A 278 -15.84 -12.63 26.10
C LEU A 278 -16.67 -13.82 26.57
N GLU A 279 -16.90 -14.78 25.70
CA GLU A 279 -17.62 -16.00 25.96
C GLU A 279 -16.69 -17.20 25.92
N ASN A 280 -16.65 -17.97 27.02
CA ASN A 280 -15.82 -19.15 27.12
C ASN A 280 -16.62 -20.28 27.81
N LYS A 281 -16.31 -21.52 27.46
CA LYS A 281 -16.97 -22.71 28.09
C LYS A 281 -16.81 -22.82 29.62
N TYR A 282 -15.87 -22.07 30.18
CA TYR A 282 -15.64 -22.03 31.65
C TYR A 282 -16.14 -20.74 32.30
N LEU A 283 -16.38 -19.69 31.51
CA LEU A 283 -16.95 -18.41 31.93
C LEU A 283 -18.20 -18.20 31.10
N GLU A 284 -19.39 -18.14 31.71
CA GLU A 284 -20.62 -17.93 30.93
C GLU A 284 -20.52 -16.71 30.02
N SER A 285 -20.10 -15.57 30.56
CA SER A 285 -19.69 -14.40 29.79
C SER A 285 -18.93 -13.41 30.68
N PHE A 286 -17.99 -12.69 30.10
CA PHE A 286 -17.31 -11.57 30.75
C PHE A 286 -17.49 -10.34 29.88
N ASN A 287 -18.16 -9.31 30.40
CA ASN A 287 -18.36 -8.04 29.74
C ASN A 287 -17.36 -7.01 30.29
N ALA A 288 -16.72 -6.28 29.42
CA ALA A 288 -15.86 -5.17 29.79
C ALA A 288 -16.19 -3.97 28.90
N ASP A 289 -16.60 -2.89 29.54
CA ASP A 289 -16.84 -1.61 28.90
C ASP A 289 -15.72 -0.65 29.30
N GLY A 290 -15.23 0.10 28.36
CA GLY A 290 -14.15 1.04 28.57
C GLY A 290 -14.23 2.23 27.64
N SER A 291 -13.42 3.20 27.89
CA SER A 291 -13.20 4.29 26.94
C SER A 291 -11.74 4.69 26.89
N PHE A 292 -11.29 5.20 25.78
CA PHE A 292 -10.02 5.88 25.69
C PHE A 292 -10.18 7.27 25.07
N GLN A 293 -9.34 8.19 25.51
CA GLN A 293 -9.30 9.55 25.01
C GLN A 293 -7.96 9.84 24.34
N VAL A 294 -7.98 10.60 23.26
CA VAL A 294 -6.80 11.07 22.56
C VAL A 294 -6.61 12.55 22.87
N ILE A 295 -5.71 12.87 23.80
CA ILE A 295 -5.40 14.25 24.21
C ILE A 295 -3.98 14.59 23.79
N ASN A 296 -3.79 15.65 23.00
CA ASN A 296 -2.46 16.10 22.54
C ASN A 296 -1.62 15.00 21.85
N LYS A 297 -2.25 14.07 21.14
CA LYS A 297 -1.66 12.86 20.51
C LYS A 297 -1.19 11.78 21.50
N GLU A 298 -1.55 11.87 22.76
CA GLU A 298 -1.36 10.82 23.75
C GLU A 298 -2.69 10.08 23.97
N THR A 299 -2.63 8.76 24.15
CA THR A 299 -3.81 7.93 24.42
C THR A 299 -3.90 7.67 25.93
N ILE A 300 -5.03 8.01 26.52
CA ILE A 300 -5.35 7.76 27.93
C ILE A 300 -6.48 6.73 27.97
N LEU A 301 -6.27 5.65 28.68
CA LEU A 301 -7.27 4.60 28.93
C LEU A 301 -7.99 4.87 30.27
N ASP A 302 -9.32 4.81 30.26
CA ASP A 302 -10.19 4.85 31.44
C ASP A 302 -10.96 3.54 31.56
#